data_50adaf75430cbc7ea48b35400b6e8714
#
_entry.id   50adaf75430cbc7ea48b35400b6e8714
#
_cell.length_a   1.000
_cell.length_b   1.000
_cell.length_c   1.000
_cell.angle_alpha   90.00
_cell.angle_beta   90.00
_cell.angle_gamma   90.00
#
_symmetry.space_group_name_H-M   'P 1'
#
loop_
_entity.id
_entity.type
_entity.pdbx_description
1 polymer ?
#
loop_
_entity_poly.entity_id
_entity_poly.type
_entity_poly.pdbx_seq_one_letter_code
_entity_poly.pdbx_strand_id
1 'polypeptide(L)'
;QMLGESAALHPDELVYGLLANGFTEKCYDGKAFFATDHPVGKDKASNKGTAKLSMNAYKAARASMMSLKNSKGRPLALVPDLLVVPPALEADARDILVADFINGTKNTMQGTAEIHVEPRLASDSAWFLLCTKRPVKPLIYQQRKKAKFVSKTNETDDNVFMSKKFIY
;
A
#
# COMPACT_ATOMS: atom_id res chain seq x y z
N GLN A 1 -13.76 -6.67 24.07
CA GLN A 1 -12.39 -6.42 23.58
C GLN A 1 -12.23 -6.82 22.10
N MET A 2 -12.59 -8.04 21.68
CA MET A 2 -12.46 -8.54 20.29
C MET A 2 -13.13 -7.65 19.22
N LEU A 3 -14.36 -7.12 19.47
CA LEU A 3 -15.05 -6.25 18.49
C LEU A 3 -14.34 -4.91 18.27
N GLY A 4 -13.75 -4.36 19.32
CA GLY A 4 -12.98 -3.11 19.22
C GLY A 4 -11.68 -3.31 18.45
N GLU A 5 -10.99 -4.42 18.65
CA GLU A 5 -9.77 -4.78 17.92
C GLU A 5 -10.05 -5.02 16.44
N SER A 6 -11.12 -5.78 16.11
CA SER A 6 -11.53 -5.99 14.72
C SER A 6 -11.88 -4.68 14.01
N ALA A 7 -12.57 -3.77 14.68
CA ALA A 7 -12.91 -2.46 14.11
C ALA A 7 -11.66 -1.58 13.88
N ALA A 8 -10.61 -1.73 14.69
CA ALA A 8 -9.35 -1.01 14.51
C ALA A 8 -8.50 -1.56 13.36
N LEU A 9 -8.57 -2.88 13.10
CA LEU A 9 -7.81 -3.54 12.04
C LEU A 9 -8.44 -3.39 10.64
N HIS A 10 -9.74 -3.17 10.57
CA HIS A 10 -10.49 -3.09 9.32
C HIS A 10 -9.96 -2.04 8.30
N PRO A 11 -9.55 -0.82 8.70
CA PRO A 11 -8.94 0.13 7.78
C PRO A 11 -7.68 -0.39 7.09
N ASP A 12 -6.84 -1.10 7.83
CA ASP A 12 -5.60 -1.67 7.30
C ASP A 12 -5.89 -2.78 6.29
N GLU A 13 -6.85 -3.66 6.59
CA GLU A 13 -7.31 -4.71 5.67
C GLU A 13 -7.79 -4.12 4.35
N LEU A 14 -8.57 -3.03 4.39
CA LEU A 14 -9.07 -2.35 3.20
C LEU A 14 -7.93 -1.74 2.38
N VAL A 15 -6.99 -1.04 3.03
CA VAL A 15 -5.89 -0.33 2.35
C VAL A 15 -4.92 -1.32 1.71
N TYR A 16 -4.50 -2.35 2.44
CA TYR A 16 -3.56 -3.34 1.89
C TYR A 16 -4.22 -4.31 0.92
N GLY A 17 -5.53 -4.55 1.07
CA GLY A 17 -6.33 -5.26 0.08
C GLY A 17 -6.35 -4.56 -1.29
N LEU A 18 -6.35 -3.22 -1.32
CA LEU A 18 -6.23 -2.46 -2.57
C LEU A 18 -4.89 -2.65 -3.26
N LEU A 19 -3.78 -2.78 -2.51
CA LEU A 19 -2.47 -3.10 -3.10
C LEU A 19 -2.47 -4.48 -3.75
N ALA A 20 -3.01 -5.49 -3.06
CA ALA A 20 -3.09 -6.85 -3.59
C ALA A 20 -3.98 -6.92 -4.85
N ASN A 21 -5.14 -6.27 -4.82
CA ASN A 21 -6.11 -6.27 -5.92
C ASN A 21 -5.76 -5.28 -7.04
N GLY A 22 -4.80 -4.40 -6.85
CA GLY A 22 -4.41 -3.37 -7.82
C GLY A 22 -3.90 -3.91 -9.16
N PHE A 23 -3.58 -5.21 -9.24
CA PHE A 23 -3.19 -5.86 -10.49
C PHE A 23 -4.39 -6.25 -11.37
N THR A 24 -5.60 -6.29 -10.81
CA THR A 24 -6.84 -6.71 -11.48
C THR A 24 -7.91 -5.63 -11.47
N GLU A 25 -8.04 -4.89 -10.37
CA GLU A 25 -9.04 -3.84 -10.22
C GLU A 25 -8.73 -2.64 -11.09
N LYS A 26 -9.76 -2.18 -11.82
CA LYS A 26 -9.64 -1.05 -12.75
C LYS A 26 -9.67 0.27 -12.01
N CYS A 27 -8.80 1.19 -12.41
CA CYS A 27 -8.83 2.58 -11.96
C CYS A 27 -9.56 3.50 -12.97
N TYR A 28 -9.50 4.82 -12.75
CA TYR A 28 -10.27 5.82 -13.49
C TYR A 28 -10.05 5.82 -15.01
N ASP A 29 -8.90 5.33 -15.49
CA ASP A 29 -8.55 5.25 -16.91
C ASP A 29 -8.96 3.91 -17.57
N GLY A 30 -9.67 3.04 -16.83
CA GLY A 30 -10.14 1.74 -17.27
C GLY A 30 -9.07 0.63 -17.30
N LYS A 31 -7.82 0.95 -16.91
CA LYS A 31 -6.73 0.00 -16.73
C LYS A 31 -6.69 -0.50 -15.30
N ALA A 32 -6.00 -1.63 -15.05
CA ALA A 32 -5.68 -2.05 -13.70
C ALA A 32 -4.84 -0.96 -13.00
N PHE A 33 -4.97 -0.82 -11.69
CA PHE A 33 -4.21 0.19 -10.94
C PHE A 33 -2.70 0.04 -11.14
N PHE A 34 -2.18 -1.20 -11.19
CA PHE A 34 -0.82 -1.50 -11.62
C PHE A 34 -0.84 -2.01 -13.07
N ALA A 35 -0.46 -1.17 -14.00
CA ALA A 35 -0.41 -1.48 -15.43
C ALA A 35 0.85 -0.88 -16.09
N THR A 36 1.15 -1.36 -17.29
CA THR A 36 2.31 -0.90 -18.07
C THR A 36 1.94 0.16 -19.11
N ASP A 37 0.66 0.50 -19.22
CA ASP A 37 0.12 1.28 -20.33
C ASP A 37 -0.91 2.33 -19.91
N HIS A 38 -0.71 2.96 -18.75
CA HIS A 38 -1.53 4.09 -18.34
C HIS A 38 -1.42 5.25 -19.32
N PRO A 39 -2.52 5.83 -19.80
CA PRO A 39 -2.47 6.93 -20.76
C PRO A 39 -1.98 8.22 -20.08
N VAL A 40 -0.96 8.86 -20.68
CA VAL A 40 -0.42 10.15 -20.24
C VAL A 40 -0.35 11.09 -21.44
N GLY A 41 -1.44 11.73 -21.77
CA GLY A 41 -1.58 12.52 -22.99
C GLY A 41 -1.50 11.63 -24.22
N LYS A 42 -0.46 11.78 -25.05
CA LYS A 42 -0.18 10.94 -26.22
C LYS A 42 0.71 9.75 -25.91
N ASP A 43 1.35 9.74 -24.73
CA ASP A 43 2.30 8.74 -24.29
C ASP A 43 1.66 7.74 -23.33
N LYS A 44 2.44 6.75 -22.90
CA LYS A 44 2.05 5.75 -21.91
C LYS A 44 3.06 5.77 -20.75
N ALA A 45 2.56 5.56 -19.54
CA ALA A 45 3.37 5.38 -18.34
C ALA A 45 3.13 4.00 -17.74
N SER A 46 4.17 3.43 -17.15
CA SER A 46 4.10 2.17 -16.41
C SER A 46 4.35 2.43 -14.92
N ASN A 47 3.50 1.84 -14.08
CA ASN A 47 3.70 1.74 -12.64
C ASN A 47 3.81 0.28 -12.18
N LYS A 48 4.00 -0.67 -13.11
CA LYS A 48 4.08 -2.10 -12.86
C LYS A 48 5.45 -2.64 -13.29
N GLY A 49 6.07 -3.40 -12.40
CA GLY A 49 7.25 -4.23 -12.66
C GLY A 49 6.96 -5.70 -12.39
N THR A 50 7.87 -6.58 -12.84
CA THR A 50 7.81 -8.04 -12.62
C THR A 50 9.07 -8.57 -11.93
N ALA A 51 10.05 -7.70 -11.67
CA ALA A 51 11.31 -8.10 -11.05
C ALA A 51 11.13 -8.42 -9.57
N LYS A 52 11.75 -9.51 -9.10
CA LYS A 52 11.86 -9.81 -7.67
C LYS A 52 12.65 -8.72 -6.97
N LEU A 53 12.39 -8.51 -5.68
CA LEU A 53 13.12 -7.52 -4.88
C LEU A 53 14.63 -7.85 -4.90
N SER A 54 15.40 -6.87 -5.27
CA SER A 54 16.87 -6.90 -5.27
C SER A 54 17.38 -5.46 -5.32
N MET A 55 18.64 -5.24 -5.00
CA MET A 55 19.28 -3.92 -5.10
C MET A 55 19.10 -3.29 -6.49
N ASN A 56 19.29 -4.07 -7.55
CA ASN A 56 19.15 -3.57 -8.93
C ASN A 56 17.70 -3.28 -9.30
N ALA A 57 16.74 -4.14 -8.87
CA ALA A 57 15.32 -3.91 -9.11
C ALA A 57 14.83 -2.68 -8.36
N TYR A 58 15.27 -2.47 -7.10
CA TYR A 58 14.96 -1.27 -6.33
C TYR A 58 15.49 0.00 -7.01
N LYS A 59 16.77 0.01 -7.41
CA LYS A 59 17.39 1.14 -8.14
C LYS A 59 16.63 1.47 -9.42
N ALA A 60 16.27 0.46 -10.20
CA ALA A 60 15.54 0.63 -11.46
C ALA A 60 14.11 1.18 -11.22
N ALA A 61 13.39 0.64 -10.26
CA ALA A 61 12.05 1.12 -9.91
C ALA A 61 12.08 2.57 -9.40
N ARG A 62 13.05 2.90 -8.53
CA ARG A 62 13.25 4.26 -8.03
C ARG A 62 13.56 5.24 -9.17
N ALA A 63 14.47 4.90 -10.07
CA ALA A 63 14.81 5.73 -11.23
C ALA A 63 13.62 5.91 -12.17
N SER A 64 12.89 4.83 -12.47
CA SER A 64 11.67 4.88 -13.26
C SER A 64 10.63 5.83 -12.68
N MET A 65 10.37 5.74 -11.37
CA MET A 65 9.40 6.57 -10.69
C MET A 65 9.79 8.05 -10.69
N MET A 66 11.07 8.34 -10.48
CA MET A 66 11.61 9.72 -10.51
C MET A 66 11.61 10.34 -11.91
N SER A 67 11.63 9.52 -12.97
CA SER A 67 11.62 9.96 -14.37
C SER A 67 10.23 10.17 -14.95
N LEU A 68 9.16 9.86 -14.21
CA LEU A 68 7.79 10.03 -14.67
C LEU A 68 7.47 11.48 -15.01
N LYS A 69 6.74 11.66 -16.11
CA LYS A 69 6.33 12.97 -16.64
C LYS A 69 4.82 13.08 -16.70
N ASN A 70 4.32 14.29 -16.67
CA ASN A 70 2.90 14.60 -16.93
C ASN A 70 2.62 14.64 -18.45
N SER A 71 1.33 14.82 -18.82
CA SER A 71 0.88 14.91 -20.21
C SER A 71 1.50 16.04 -21.03
N LYS A 72 2.15 17.01 -20.38
CA LYS A 72 2.90 18.13 -21.02
C LYS A 72 4.41 17.88 -21.06
N GLY A 73 4.88 16.68 -20.77
CA GLY A 73 6.30 16.31 -20.77
C GLY A 73 7.10 16.83 -19.56
N ARG A 74 6.46 17.47 -18.57
CA ARG A 74 7.16 18.01 -17.39
C ARG A 74 7.37 16.91 -16.35
N PRO A 75 8.56 16.81 -15.72
CA PRO A 75 8.81 15.85 -14.66
C PRO A 75 7.81 16.00 -13.50
N LEU A 76 7.30 14.88 -12.99
CA LEU A 76 6.41 14.86 -11.83
C LEU A 76 7.17 15.00 -10.51
N ALA A 77 8.49 14.84 -10.50
CA ALA A 77 9.37 14.90 -9.33
C ALA A 77 8.87 13.98 -8.20
N LEU A 78 8.49 12.75 -8.54
CA LEU A 78 8.06 11.73 -7.58
C LEU A 78 9.30 11.06 -7.00
N VAL A 79 9.63 11.38 -5.77
CA VAL A 79 10.72 10.71 -5.04
C VAL A 79 10.09 9.68 -4.13
N PRO A 80 10.29 8.38 -4.39
CA PRO A 80 9.75 7.33 -3.54
C PRO A 80 10.39 7.36 -2.16
N ASP A 81 9.59 7.18 -1.12
CA ASP A 81 9.97 7.33 0.27
C ASP A 81 9.50 6.17 1.17
N LEU A 82 8.71 5.22 0.64
CA LEU A 82 8.22 4.08 1.38
C LEU A 82 8.30 2.80 0.54
N LEU A 83 8.95 1.77 1.09
CA LEU A 83 9.00 0.41 0.54
C LEU A 83 8.12 -0.50 1.39
N VAL A 84 7.05 -1.03 0.80
CA VAL A 84 6.14 -1.98 1.45
C VAL A 84 6.46 -3.38 0.98
N VAL A 85 6.71 -4.28 1.92
CA VAL A 85 7.12 -5.67 1.67
C VAL A 85 6.36 -6.65 2.55
N PRO A 86 6.14 -7.91 2.13
CA PRO A 86 5.71 -8.97 3.01
C PRO A 86 6.84 -9.39 3.97
N PRO A 87 6.54 -10.09 5.07
CA PRO A 87 7.56 -10.58 6.02
C PRO A 87 8.67 -11.40 5.37
N ALA A 88 8.36 -12.18 4.33
CA ALA A 88 9.32 -12.97 3.58
C ALA A 88 10.45 -12.15 2.92
N LEU A 89 10.21 -10.89 2.60
CA LEU A 89 11.16 -9.98 1.97
C LEU A 89 11.77 -8.96 2.93
N GLU A 90 11.49 -9.05 4.24
CA GLU A 90 12.03 -8.09 5.22
C GLU A 90 13.55 -8.04 5.23
N ALA A 91 14.21 -9.21 5.23
CA ALA A 91 15.68 -9.28 5.23
C ALA A 91 16.28 -8.61 3.99
N ASP A 92 15.77 -8.95 2.81
CA ASP A 92 16.22 -8.34 1.55
C ASP A 92 16.00 -6.81 1.54
N ALA A 93 14.86 -6.34 2.08
CA ALA A 93 14.57 -4.92 2.18
C ALA A 93 15.55 -4.20 3.14
N ARG A 94 15.91 -4.82 4.27
CA ARG A 94 16.90 -4.28 5.20
C ARG A 94 18.30 -4.24 4.60
N ASP A 95 18.70 -5.27 3.87
CA ASP A 95 19.99 -5.28 3.16
C ASP A 95 20.07 -4.14 2.14
N ILE A 96 18.95 -3.81 1.48
CA ILE A 96 18.91 -2.72 0.49
C ILE A 96 18.91 -1.35 1.16
N LEU A 97 18.16 -1.14 2.24
CA LEU A 97 17.85 0.21 2.76
C LEU A 97 18.49 0.55 4.10
N VAL A 98 19.00 -0.43 4.84
CA VAL A 98 19.54 -0.24 6.20
C VAL A 98 21.03 -0.58 6.27
N ALA A 99 21.49 -1.61 5.57
CA ALA A 99 22.88 -2.04 5.62
C ALA A 99 23.86 -0.90 5.21
N ASP A 100 24.92 -0.71 5.96
CA ASP A 100 25.96 0.30 5.69
C ASP A 100 26.83 -0.09 4.51
N PHE A 101 27.13 -1.37 4.36
CA PHE A 101 28.00 -1.91 3.32
C PHE A 101 27.35 -3.12 2.65
N ILE A 102 27.59 -3.24 1.35
CA ILE A 102 27.20 -4.38 0.53
C ILE A 102 28.44 -4.87 -0.19
N ASN A 103 28.85 -6.13 0.07
CA ASN A 103 30.06 -6.74 -0.51
C ASN A 103 31.30 -5.85 -0.33
N GLY A 104 31.48 -5.24 0.85
CA GLY A 104 32.60 -4.37 1.15
C GLY A 104 32.56 -2.96 0.57
N THR A 105 31.50 -2.62 -0.17
CA THR A 105 31.29 -1.28 -0.74
C THR A 105 30.17 -0.55 0.01
N LYS A 106 30.33 0.77 0.23
CA LYS A 106 29.32 1.58 0.89
C LYS A 106 27.97 1.51 0.15
N ASN A 107 26.91 1.27 0.89
CA ASN A 107 25.56 1.21 0.34
C ASN A 107 25.05 2.63 0.03
N THR A 108 24.86 2.94 -1.26
CA THR A 108 24.35 4.23 -1.73
C THR A 108 22.83 4.36 -1.66
N MET A 109 22.09 3.26 -1.38
CA MET A 109 20.63 3.26 -1.27
C MET A 109 20.17 3.30 0.19
N GLN A 110 21.09 3.26 1.14
CA GLN A 110 20.77 3.37 2.56
C GLN A 110 19.96 4.62 2.85
N GLY A 111 18.85 4.46 3.59
CA GLY A 111 17.99 5.57 4.02
C GLY A 111 17.22 6.28 2.91
N THR A 112 17.21 5.75 1.67
CA THR A 112 16.50 6.39 0.55
C THR A 112 14.98 6.16 0.59
N ALA A 113 14.49 5.20 1.39
CA ALA A 113 13.08 4.96 1.69
C ALA A 113 12.97 4.32 3.07
N GLU A 114 11.80 4.46 3.69
CA GLU A 114 11.42 3.71 4.89
C GLU A 114 10.91 2.33 4.51
N ILE A 115 11.09 1.33 5.40
CA ILE A 115 10.57 -0.03 5.20
C ILE A 115 9.30 -0.18 6.01
N HIS A 116 8.25 -0.66 5.39
CA HIS A 116 7.03 -1.11 6.05
C HIS A 116 6.80 -2.60 5.75
N VAL A 117 6.86 -3.42 6.79
CA VAL A 117 6.60 -4.86 6.68
C VAL A 117 5.12 -5.10 6.95
N GLU A 118 4.40 -5.63 5.95
CA GLU A 118 2.95 -5.83 6.03
C GLU A 118 2.59 -7.31 5.86
N PRO A 119 2.20 -7.99 6.95
CA PRO A 119 1.81 -9.40 6.91
C PRO A 119 0.53 -9.70 6.12
N ARG A 120 -0.31 -8.68 5.86
CA ARG A 120 -1.59 -8.85 5.13
C ARG A 120 -1.42 -8.84 3.61
N LEU A 121 -0.19 -8.66 3.10
CA LEU A 121 0.07 -8.81 1.67
C LEU A 121 -0.14 -10.28 1.27
N ALA A 122 -1.01 -10.51 0.28
CA ALA A 122 -1.37 -11.85 -0.16
C ALA A 122 -0.24 -12.61 -0.87
N SER A 123 0.87 -11.94 -1.21
CA SER A 123 1.99 -12.50 -1.97
C SER A 123 3.30 -12.33 -1.21
N ASP A 124 4.02 -13.42 -1.00
CA ASP A 124 5.35 -13.44 -0.36
C ASP A 124 6.47 -12.83 -1.22
N SER A 125 6.18 -12.50 -2.48
CA SER A 125 7.19 -11.99 -3.43
C SER A 125 6.86 -10.61 -4.00
N ALA A 126 5.64 -10.09 -3.76
CA ALA A 126 5.26 -8.76 -4.22
C ALA A 126 5.82 -7.68 -3.29
N TRP A 127 6.34 -6.63 -3.89
CA TRP A 127 6.82 -5.46 -3.17
C TRP A 127 6.34 -4.19 -3.86
N PHE A 128 6.15 -3.13 -3.08
CA PHE A 128 5.58 -1.88 -3.56
C PHE A 128 6.44 -0.70 -3.12
N LEU A 129 6.77 0.16 -4.07
CA LEU A 129 7.52 1.39 -3.82
C LEU A 129 6.58 2.59 -3.98
N LEU A 130 6.41 3.35 -2.91
CA LEU A 130 5.40 4.41 -2.81
C LEU A 130 6.06 5.78 -2.59
N CYS A 131 5.38 6.83 -3.07
CA CYS A 131 5.69 8.22 -2.76
C CYS A 131 4.56 8.80 -1.90
N THR A 132 4.81 8.95 -0.60
CA THR A 132 3.79 9.36 0.39
C THR A 132 3.85 10.84 0.74
N LYS A 133 4.92 11.54 0.37
CA LYS A 133 5.15 12.97 0.73
C LYS A 133 4.47 13.97 -0.20
N ARG A 134 3.83 13.50 -1.30
CA ARG A 134 3.08 14.37 -2.22
C ARG A 134 1.66 14.66 -1.71
N PRO A 135 1.03 15.78 -2.11
CA PRO A 135 -0.35 16.10 -1.73
C PRO A 135 -1.35 15.00 -2.11
N VAL A 136 -1.21 14.44 -3.31
CA VAL A 136 -1.99 13.27 -3.73
C VAL A 136 -1.26 12.03 -3.24
N LYS A 137 -1.92 11.28 -2.37
CA LYS A 137 -1.37 10.03 -1.79
C LYS A 137 -1.67 8.85 -2.71
N PRO A 138 -0.81 7.80 -2.73
CA PRO A 138 -1.07 6.61 -3.53
C PRO A 138 -2.31 5.84 -3.09
N LEU A 139 -2.61 5.85 -1.80
CA LEU A 139 -3.80 5.25 -1.21
C LEU A 139 -4.42 6.24 -0.23
N ILE A 140 -5.76 6.31 -0.20
CA ILE A 140 -6.53 7.22 0.66
C ILE A 140 -7.63 6.42 1.34
N TYR A 141 -7.61 6.39 2.66
CA TYR A 141 -8.72 5.89 3.46
C TYR A 141 -9.62 7.04 3.89
N GLN A 142 -10.90 7.01 3.50
CA GLN A 142 -11.88 8.00 3.90
C GLN A 142 -12.85 7.42 4.92
N GLN A 143 -12.73 7.81 6.17
CA GLN A 143 -13.65 7.43 7.23
C GLN A 143 -14.82 8.41 7.30
N ARG A 144 -16.02 7.96 6.89
CA ARG A 144 -17.24 8.79 6.94
C ARG A 144 -17.87 8.86 8.33
N LYS A 145 -17.83 7.76 9.09
CA LYS A 145 -18.27 7.68 10.49
C LYS A 145 -17.33 6.79 11.27
N LYS A 146 -17.05 7.18 12.50
CA LYS A 146 -16.32 6.31 13.44
C LYS A 146 -17.21 5.12 13.83
N ALA A 147 -16.61 3.95 14.04
CA ALA A 147 -17.29 2.81 14.61
C ALA A 147 -17.88 3.19 15.97
N LYS A 148 -19.15 2.88 16.19
CA LYS A 148 -19.86 3.11 17.45
C LYS A 148 -20.43 1.79 17.92
N PHE A 149 -20.06 1.39 19.12
CA PHE A 149 -20.68 0.25 19.78
C PHE A 149 -22.06 0.67 20.30
N VAL A 150 -23.08 -0.12 19.99
CA VAL A 150 -24.44 0.07 20.50
C VAL A 150 -24.91 -1.27 21.04
N SER A 151 -25.24 -1.30 22.31
CA SER A 151 -25.89 -2.46 22.93
C SER A 151 -27.41 -2.32 22.88
N LYS A 152 -28.12 -3.40 22.57
CA LYS A 152 -29.57 -3.50 22.66
C LYS A 152 -29.92 -4.37 23.86
N THR A 153 -30.06 -3.75 25.03
CA THR A 153 -30.26 -4.44 26.32
C THR A 153 -31.50 -3.98 27.05
N ASN A 154 -32.24 -2.98 26.52
CA ASN A 154 -33.47 -2.54 27.12
C ASN A 154 -34.59 -3.56 26.89
N GLU A 155 -35.49 -3.73 27.86
CA GLU A 155 -36.63 -4.65 27.78
C GLU A 155 -37.57 -4.35 26.60
N THR A 156 -37.56 -3.09 26.12
CA THR A 156 -38.35 -2.61 24.97
C THR A 156 -37.66 -2.82 23.63
N ASP A 157 -36.42 -3.26 23.61
CA ASP A 157 -35.72 -3.56 22.35
C ASP A 157 -36.34 -4.81 21.69
N ASP A 158 -36.56 -4.77 20.38
CA ASP A 158 -37.20 -5.83 19.61
C ASP A 158 -36.61 -7.23 19.87
N ASN A 159 -35.29 -7.33 19.94
CA ASN A 159 -34.59 -8.59 20.17
C ASN A 159 -34.76 -9.13 21.60
N VAL A 160 -34.89 -8.26 22.61
CA VAL A 160 -35.13 -8.65 24.00
C VAL A 160 -36.58 -9.06 24.15
N PHE A 161 -37.50 -8.27 23.61
CA PHE A 161 -38.94 -8.54 23.66
C PHE A 161 -39.35 -9.85 22.93
N MET A 162 -38.83 -10.00 21.66
CA MET A 162 -39.22 -11.14 20.80
C MET A 162 -38.42 -12.41 21.10
N SER A 163 -37.18 -12.32 21.49
CA SER A 163 -36.27 -13.48 21.57
C SER A 163 -35.64 -13.69 22.95
N LYS A 164 -35.91 -12.80 23.92
CA LYS A 164 -35.28 -12.80 25.27
C LYS A 164 -33.76 -12.89 25.22
N LYS A 165 -33.14 -12.27 24.22
CA LYS A 165 -31.69 -12.27 24.00
C LYS A 165 -31.14 -10.85 24.01
N PHE A 166 -30.04 -10.65 24.72
CA PHE A 166 -29.24 -9.42 24.67
C PHE A 166 -28.24 -9.49 23.51
N ILE A 167 -28.09 -8.38 22.80
CA ILE A 167 -27.12 -8.23 21.71
C ILE A 167 -26.10 -7.15 22.11
N TYR A 168 -24.85 -7.51 22.09
CA TYR A 168 -23.74 -6.65 22.48
C TYR A 168 -22.87 -6.33 21.25
#